data_4607d68d0c1e1849506efe61d221f4a1
#
_entry.id   4607d68d0c1e1849506efe61d221f4a1
#
_cell.length_a   1.000
_cell.length_b   1.000
_cell.length_c   1.000
_cell.angle_alpha   90.00
_cell.angle_beta   90.00
_cell.angle_gamma   90.00
#
_symmetry.space_group_name_H-M   'P 1'
#
loop_
_entity.id
_entity.type
_entity.pdbx_description
1 polymer ?
#
loop_
_entity_poly.entity_id
_entity_poly.type
_entity_poly.pdbx_seq_one_letter_code
_entity_poly.pdbx_strand_id
1 'polypeptide(L)'
;MREPRRETQVFIVSFCLSLVILGSVLLLTLFVFRLTDGRESSGKDAAALPSGVTETEDLTLLLIGCRSLSEEPPLIWLISYSGDNGAITAAVLPPDTLCTSEGRTDTLHGHYTYGGILELRRAVSSLIGSQPDRYIRLEQEGISALADQLGGLDVTLDSSFSAGKETFLAGEQHLSGRKLAALLLSQTADGRSDCTAQAKWGEKLLDEKLSRAAGTDSLFFDTLFEYGETNLTRYDLLLRQEHFSATATDRSVRFTVLFGTYDASLLAMQPDSGSLQEIKKLFITRKDSGAQSAA
;
A
#
# COMPACT_ATOMS: atom_id res chain seq x y z
N MET A 1 2.71 -11.36 67.73
CA MET A 1 3.41 -11.62 66.46
C MET A 1 2.60 -12.65 65.69
N ARG A 2 1.85 -12.22 64.68
CA ARG A 2 1.01 -13.09 63.85
C ARG A 2 1.76 -13.45 62.59
N GLU A 3 1.65 -14.72 62.23
CA GLU A 3 2.40 -15.39 61.14
C GLU A 3 2.13 -14.81 59.75
N PRO A 4 3.15 -14.29 59.06
CA PRO A 4 3.04 -13.92 57.66
C PRO A 4 3.15 -15.09 56.70
N ARG A 5 3.23 -16.35 57.22
CA ARG A 5 3.55 -17.52 56.38
C ARG A 5 2.41 -18.06 55.53
N ARG A 6 1.14 -17.86 55.88
CA ARG A 6 0.02 -18.47 55.15
C ARG A 6 -0.35 -17.73 53.89
N GLU A 7 -0.36 -16.44 53.92
CA GLU A 7 -0.68 -15.60 52.75
C GLU A 7 0.40 -15.68 51.66
N THR A 8 1.69 -15.71 52.09
CA THR A 8 2.80 -15.89 51.16
C THR A 8 2.81 -17.27 50.50
N GLN A 9 2.40 -18.31 51.24
CA GLN A 9 2.28 -19.67 50.69
C GLN A 9 1.16 -19.76 49.65
N VAL A 10 0.00 -19.16 49.93
CA VAL A 10 -1.13 -19.12 48.99
C VAL A 10 -0.76 -18.34 47.72
N PHE A 11 -0.07 -17.23 47.87
CA PHE A 11 0.41 -16.45 46.75
C PHE A 11 1.41 -17.23 45.88
N ILE A 12 2.39 -17.87 46.48
CA ILE A 12 3.39 -18.70 45.78
C ILE A 12 2.71 -19.86 45.06
N VAL A 13 1.80 -20.56 45.69
CA VAL A 13 1.08 -21.67 45.07
C VAL A 13 0.20 -21.21 43.92
N SER A 14 -0.51 -20.08 44.06
CA SER A 14 -1.33 -19.52 43.01
C SER A 14 -0.46 -19.02 41.83
N PHE A 15 0.70 -18.40 42.11
CA PHE A 15 1.63 -17.96 41.09
C PHE A 15 2.25 -19.14 40.34
N CYS A 16 2.69 -20.19 41.07
CA CYS A 16 3.22 -21.41 40.42
C CYS A 16 2.14 -22.11 39.59
N LEU A 17 0.91 -22.16 40.05
CA LEU A 17 -0.21 -22.78 39.32
C LEU A 17 -0.50 -22.00 38.00
N SER A 18 -0.54 -20.66 38.06
CA SER A 18 -0.72 -19.81 36.86
C SER A 18 0.43 -19.95 35.87
N LEU A 19 1.67 -20.11 36.37
CA LEU A 19 2.87 -20.30 35.53
C LEU A 19 2.85 -21.69 34.85
N VAL A 20 2.39 -22.71 35.51
CA VAL A 20 2.19 -24.07 34.95
C VAL A 20 1.12 -24.05 33.88
N ILE A 21 -0.02 -23.37 34.11
CA ILE A 21 -1.08 -23.25 33.12
C ILE A 21 -0.61 -22.49 31.91
N LEU A 22 0.08 -21.34 32.09
CA LEU A 22 0.63 -20.56 30.99
C LEU A 22 1.68 -21.34 30.20
N GLY A 23 2.57 -22.07 30.92
CA GLY A 23 3.60 -22.93 30.31
C GLY A 23 2.98 -24.09 29.52
N SER A 24 1.90 -24.70 30.03
CA SER A 24 1.21 -25.78 29.32
C SER A 24 0.52 -25.29 28.04
N VAL A 25 -0.09 -24.11 28.07
CA VAL A 25 -0.69 -23.49 26.87
C VAL A 25 0.37 -23.16 25.85
N LEU A 26 1.52 -22.60 26.26
CA LEU A 26 2.64 -22.31 25.38
C LEU A 26 3.24 -23.58 24.76
N LEU A 27 3.39 -24.64 25.55
CA LEU A 27 3.86 -25.94 25.06
C LEU A 27 2.86 -26.57 24.10
N LEU A 28 1.56 -26.43 24.37
CA LEU A 28 0.52 -26.94 23.48
C LEU A 28 0.50 -26.20 22.15
N THR A 29 0.67 -24.88 22.17
CA THR A 29 0.78 -24.09 20.93
C THR A 29 2.03 -24.41 20.15
N LEU A 30 3.20 -24.58 20.81
CA LEU A 30 4.44 -25.03 20.16
C LEU A 30 4.34 -26.46 19.64
N PHE A 31 3.62 -27.34 20.34
CA PHE A 31 3.37 -28.72 19.91
C PHE A 31 2.44 -28.78 18.70
N VAL A 32 1.36 -27.99 18.70
CA VAL A 32 0.49 -27.84 17.53
C VAL A 32 1.24 -27.23 16.35
N PHE A 33 2.09 -26.23 16.60
CA PHE A 33 2.94 -25.62 15.57
C PHE A 33 3.91 -26.65 14.99
N ARG A 34 4.55 -27.48 15.82
CA ARG A 34 5.42 -28.58 15.36
C ARG A 34 4.67 -29.69 14.64
N LEU A 35 3.41 -29.97 14.99
CA LEU A 35 2.58 -30.95 14.27
C LEU A 35 2.14 -30.43 12.90
N THR A 36 2.00 -29.11 12.74
CA THR A 36 1.72 -28.48 11.44
C THR A 36 2.99 -28.30 10.61
N ASP A 37 4.14 -27.99 11.23
CA ASP A 37 5.44 -27.90 10.54
C ASP A 37 6.06 -29.30 10.25
N GLY A 38 5.65 -30.34 10.99
CA GLY A 38 6.18 -31.70 10.84
C GLY A 38 5.69 -32.45 9.59
N ARG A 39 5.05 -31.77 8.65
CA ARG A 39 4.61 -32.33 7.37
C ARG A 39 5.41 -31.82 6.16
N GLU A 40 6.59 -31.26 6.40
CA GLU A 40 7.59 -31.14 5.34
C GLU A 40 8.49 -32.37 5.33
N SER A 41 7.99 -33.40 4.68
CA SER A 41 8.73 -34.55 4.23
C SER A 41 9.89 -34.09 3.35
N SER A 42 11.12 -34.46 3.76
CA SER A 42 12.28 -34.55 2.89
C SER A 42 11.92 -35.43 1.69
N GLY A 43 11.60 -34.82 0.60
CA GLY A 43 11.38 -35.41 -0.71
C GLY A 43 11.72 -34.36 -1.73
N LYS A 44 12.78 -34.61 -2.52
CA LYS A 44 13.06 -33.96 -3.78
C LYS A 44 11.92 -34.31 -4.76
N ASP A 45 10.82 -33.66 -4.61
CA ASP A 45 9.83 -33.46 -5.64
C ASP A 45 9.45 -32.00 -5.53
N ALA A 46 10.05 -31.18 -6.37
CA ALA A 46 9.44 -29.92 -6.74
C ALA A 46 8.03 -30.30 -7.17
N ALA A 47 7.07 -30.13 -6.25
CA ALA A 47 5.67 -30.18 -6.58
C ALA A 47 5.49 -29.13 -7.66
N ALA A 48 5.46 -29.61 -8.91
CA ALA A 48 4.95 -28.83 -10.01
C ALA A 48 3.63 -28.27 -9.51
N LEU A 49 3.54 -26.96 -9.37
CA LEU A 49 2.29 -26.25 -9.22
C LEU A 49 1.35 -26.85 -10.28
N PRO A 50 0.11 -27.20 -9.95
CA PRO A 50 -0.79 -27.74 -10.96
C PRO A 50 -0.73 -26.78 -12.14
N SER A 51 -0.38 -27.32 -13.32
CA SER A 51 -0.35 -26.60 -14.58
C SER A 51 -1.80 -26.37 -15.05
N GLY A 52 -2.58 -25.71 -14.21
CA GLY A 52 -3.78 -25.01 -14.59
C GLY A 52 -3.34 -23.54 -14.60
N VAL A 53 -3.44 -22.90 -15.74
CA VAL A 53 -3.35 -21.45 -15.85
C VAL A 53 -4.32 -20.88 -14.83
N THR A 54 -3.87 -20.61 -13.63
CA THR A 54 -4.63 -19.82 -12.68
C THR A 54 -4.58 -18.42 -13.26
N GLU A 55 -5.69 -17.99 -13.84
CA GLU A 55 -5.90 -16.60 -14.19
C GLU A 55 -5.47 -15.79 -12.97
N THR A 56 -4.44 -14.96 -13.15
CA THR A 56 -3.94 -14.14 -12.06
C THR A 56 -5.00 -13.08 -11.79
N GLU A 57 -5.70 -13.19 -10.67
CA GLU A 57 -6.77 -12.27 -10.32
C GLU A 57 -6.29 -10.81 -10.28
N ASP A 58 -7.13 -9.91 -10.75
CA ASP A 58 -6.94 -8.48 -10.60
C ASP A 58 -6.74 -8.11 -9.13
N LEU A 59 -5.95 -7.09 -8.87
CA LEU A 59 -5.72 -6.59 -7.52
C LEU A 59 -5.88 -5.07 -7.49
N THR A 60 -6.74 -4.60 -6.61
CA THR A 60 -6.87 -3.16 -6.33
C THR A 60 -6.26 -2.81 -4.98
N LEU A 61 -5.31 -1.90 -4.99
CA LEU A 61 -4.51 -1.49 -3.84
C LEU A 61 -4.71 -0.01 -3.53
N LEU A 62 -4.96 0.33 -2.27
CA LEU A 62 -4.91 1.70 -1.77
C LEU A 62 -3.53 1.97 -1.17
N LEU A 63 -2.74 2.82 -1.81
CA LEU A 63 -1.44 3.27 -1.32
C LEU A 63 -1.59 4.63 -0.66
N ILE A 64 -1.12 4.73 0.58
CA ILE A 64 -1.18 5.92 1.42
C ILE A 64 0.23 6.30 1.82
N GLY A 65 0.68 7.51 1.45
CA GLY A 65 1.98 8.03 1.83
C GLY A 65 1.84 9.18 2.83
N CYS A 66 2.56 9.09 3.95
CA CYS A 66 2.59 10.09 5.00
C CYS A 66 4.01 10.61 5.22
N ARG A 67 4.19 11.84 5.74
CA ARG A 67 5.50 12.29 6.21
C ARG A 67 5.85 11.66 7.56
N SER A 68 4.84 11.52 8.41
CA SER A 68 4.90 10.77 9.68
C SER A 68 3.53 10.16 9.98
N LEU A 69 3.46 9.19 10.90
CA LEU A 69 2.20 8.52 11.28
C LEU A 69 1.14 9.46 11.86
N SER A 70 1.58 10.58 12.45
CA SER A 70 0.71 11.57 13.07
C SER A 70 0.19 12.64 12.10
N GLU A 71 0.72 12.68 10.89
CA GLU A 71 0.35 13.67 9.88
C GLU A 71 -0.66 13.10 8.89
N GLU A 72 -1.39 14.03 8.32
CA GLU A 72 -2.35 13.78 7.25
C GLU A 72 -1.64 13.27 5.99
N PRO A 73 -2.19 12.25 5.31
CA PRO A 73 -1.52 11.68 4.15
C PRO A 73 -1.58 12.63 2.95
N PRO A 74 -0.46 13.19 2.49
CA PRO A 74 -0.43 13.98 1.26
C PRO A 74 -0.53 13.12 -0.01
N LEU A 75 -0.38 11.81 0.10
CA LEU A 75 -0.43 10.88 -1.02
C LEU A 75 -1.49 9.82 -0.79
N ILE A 76 -2.47 9.77 -1.69
CA ILE A 76 -3.51 8.74 -1.73
C ILE A 76 -3.62 8.27 -3.18
N TRP A 77 -3.16 7.04 -3.45
CA TRP A 77 -3.26 6.43 -4.77
C TRP A 77 -4.14 5.20 -4.71
N LEU A 78 -5.05 5.09 -5.67
CA LEU A 78 -5.75 3.85 -5.95
C LEU A 78 -5.07 3.19 -7.15
N ILE A 79 -4.50 2.01 -6.95
CA ILE A 79 -3.73 1.29 -7.97
C ILE A 79 -4.48 0.01 -8.32
N SER A 80 -4.68 -0.26 -9.59
CA SER A 80 -5.21 -1.52 -10.10
C SER A 80 -4.14 -2.23 -10.92
N TYR A 81 -3.90 -3.48 -10.60
CA TYR A 81 -3.11 -4.42 -11.37
C TYR A 81 -4.05 -5.36 -12.12
N SER A 82 -3.82 -5.54 -13.42
CA SER A 82 -4.58 -6.49 -14.23
C SER A 82 -3.87 -7.83 -14.28
N GLY A 83 -4.58 -8.89 -13.89
CA GLY A 83 -4.09 -10.26 -13.96
C GLY A 83 -3.87 -10.75 -15.39
N ASP A 84 -4.64 -10.26 -16.36
CA ASP A 84 -4.60 -10.72 -17.75
C ASP A 84 -3.33 -10.30 -18.49
N ASN A 85 -2.91 -9.05 -18.31
CA ASN A 85 -1.84 -8.45 -19.10
C ASN A 85 -0.77 -7.71 -18.27
N GLY A 86 -0.83 -7.78 -16.95
CA GLY A 86 0.11 -7.10 -16.06
C GLY A 86 0.05 -5.57 -16.10
N ALA A 87 -0.95 -4.97 -16.75
CA ALA A 87 -1.10 -3.53 -16.82
C ALA A 87 -1.39 -2.93 -15.44
N ILE A 88 -0.79 -1.78 -15.17
CA ILE A 88 -0.99 -1.03 -13.94
C ILE A 88 -1.68 0.28 -14.27
N THR A 89 -2.79 0.53 -13.60
CA THR A 89 -3.51 1.80 -13.67
C THR A 89 -3.58 2.39 -12.28
N ALA A 90 -3.15 3.63 -12.12
CA ALA A 90 -3.20 4.33 -10.85
C ALA A 90 -4.02 5.62 -10.97
N ALA A 91 -4.87 5.89 -9.99
CA ALA A 91 -5.53 7.16 -9.80
C ALA A 91 -4.94 7.86 -8.58
N VAL A 92 -4.44 9.08 -8.80
CA VAL A 92 -4.01 9.97 -7.72
C VAL A 92 -5.26 10.72 -7.23
N LEU A 93 -5.59 10.52 -5.97
CA LEU A 93 -6.77 11.11 -5.33
C LEU A 93 -6.31 12.26 -4.42
N PRO A 94 -6.62 13.53 -4.76
CA PRO A 94 -6.28 14.64 -3.87
C PRO A 94 -6.88 14.44 -2.48
N PRO A 95 -6.11 14.59 -1.40
CA PRO A 95 -6.58 14.37 -0.03
C PRO A 95 -7.75 15.28 0.39
N ASP A 96 -7.84 16.44 -0.21
CA ASP A 96 -8.90 17.43 -0.01
C ASP A 96 -10.19 17.15 -0.82
N THR A 97 -10.25 16.01 -1.54
CA THR A 97 -11.45 15.60 -2.29
C THR A 97 -12.62 15.33 -1.38
N LEU A 98 -13.72 16.06 -1.59
CA LEU A 98 -14.96 15.89 -0.86
C LEU A 98 -15.70 14.63 -1.31
N CYS A 99 -16.12 13.81 -0.36
CA CYS A 99 -16.96 12.65 -0.63
C CYS A 99 -17.90 12.35 0.53
N THR A 100 -18.94 11.57 0.25
CA THR A 100 -19.86 11.10 1.28
C THR A 100 -19.72 9.59 1.45
N SER A 101 -19.46 9.17 2.68
CA SER A 101 -19.34 7.76 3.08
C SER A 101 -20.17 7.51 4.33
N GLU A 102 -21.05 6.53 4.32
CA GLU A 102 -21.89 6.13 5.46
C GLU A 102 -22.66 7.31 6.10
N GLY A 103 -23.11 8.26 5.28
CA GLY A 103 -23.87 9.45 5.73
C GLY A 103 -23.00 10.62 6.24
N ARG A 104 -21.68 10.46 6.32
CA ARG A 104 -20.74 11.53 6.63
C ARG A 104 -20.16 12.11 5.33
N THR A 105 -20.28 13.43 5.17
CA THR A 105 -19.62 14.17 4.10
C THR A 105 -18.39 14.87 4.66
N ASP A 106 -17.24 14.52 4.11
CA ASP A 106 -15.95 15.09 4.52
C ASP A 106 -14.93 14.94 3.36
N THR A 107 -13.73 15.50 3.51
CA THR A 107 -12.62 15.23 2.60
C THR A 107 -12.06 13.82 2.83
N LEU A 108 -11.34 13.27 1.85
CA LEU A 108 -10.66 11.98 2.04
C LEU A 108 -9.73 12.00 3.26
N HIS A 109 -9.03 13.11 3.44
CA HIS A 109 -8.23 13.38 4.62
C HIS A 109 -9.08 13.44 5.91
N GLY A 110 -10.23 14.12 5.90
CA GLY A 110 -11.14 14.15 7.05
C GLY A 110 -11.67 12.76 7.42
N HIS A 111 -11.99 11.93 6.43
CA HIS A 111 -12.33 10.52 6.67
C HIS A 111 -11.16 9.73 7.28
N TYR A 112 -9.92 9.96 6.79
CA TYR A 112 -8.74 9.33 7.38
C TYR A 112 -8.52 9.76 8.84
N THR A 113 -8.64 11.04 9.13
CA THR A 113 -8.49 11.59 10.49
C THR A 113 -9.56 11.06 11.44
N TYR A 114 -10.78 10.86 10.94
CA TYR A 114 -11.91 10.35 11.73
C TYR A 114 -11.78 8.87 12.11
N GLY A 115 -11.40 8.00 11.17
CA GLY A 115 -11.42 6.56 11.38
C GLY A 115 -10.25 5.79 10.77
N GLY A 116 -9.14 6.47 10.46
CA GLY A 116 -7.92 5.87 9.95
C GLY A 116 -8.08 5.25 8.55
N ILE A 117 -7.27 4.24 8.30
CA ILE A 117 -7.20 3.57 6.99
C ILE A 117 -8.54 2.92 6.62
N LEU A 118 -9.25 2.35 7.59
CA LEU A 118 -10.52 1.66 7.31
C LEU A 118 -11.58 2.62 6.81
N GLU A 119 -11.67 3.79 7.42
CA GLU A 119 -12.63 4.81 7.01
C GLU A 119 -12.23 5.44 5.67
N LEU A 120 -10.95 5.70 5.46
CA LEU A 120 -10.45 6.15 4.15
C LEU A 120 -10.79 5.13 3.04
N ARG A 121 -10.63 3.83 3.29
CA ARG A 121 -11.00 2.78 2.32
C ARG A 121 -12.49 2.82 1.97
N ARG A 122 -13.37 3.03 2.96
CA ARG A 122 -14.81 3.18 2.73
C ARG A 122 -15.12 4.44 1.93
N ALA A 123 -14.48 5.55 2.28
CA ALA A 123 -14.63 6.81 1.56
C ALA A 123 -14.20 6.68 0.09
N VAL A 124 -13.03 6.08 -0.18
CA VAL A 124 -12.55 5.80 -1.55
C VAL A 124 -13.52 4.84 -2.26
N SER A 125 -14.01 3.80 -1.58
CA SER A 125 -14.99 2.88 -2.15
C SER A 125 -16.29 3.61 -2.54
N SER A 126 -16.80 4.49 -1.69
CA SER A 126 -18.00 5.30 -1.99
C SER A 126 -17.76 6.27 -3.14
N LEU A 127 -16.59 6.89 -3.20
CA LEU A 127 -16.21 7.83 -4.25
C LEU A 127 -16.08 7.16 -5.61
N ILE A 128 -15.37 6.03 -5.68
CA ILE A 128 -15.02 5.35 -6.94
C ILE A 128 -16.06 4.30 -7.34
N GLY A 129 -16.76 3.70 -6.36
CA GLY A 129 -17.69 2.60 -6.58
C GLY A 129 -17.02 1.21 -6.60
N SER A 130 -15.74 1.12 -6.23
CA SER A 130 -15.01 -0.14 -6.12
C SER A 130 -14.18 -0.14 -4.84
N GLN A 131 -14.30 -1.21 -4.05
CA GLN A 131 -13.55 -1.33 -2.79
C GLN A 131 -12.12 -1.81 -3.08
N PRO A 132 -11.10 -1.14 -2.54
CA PRO A 132 -9.73 -1.63 -2.60
C PRO A 132 -9.58 -2.97 -1.87
N ASP A 133 -8.97 -3.97 -2.51
CA ASP A 133 -8.77 -5.31 -1.93
C ASP A 133 -7.73 -5.26 -0.79
N ARG A 134 -6.69 -4.49 -1.02
CA ARG A 134 -5.56 -4.32 -0.08
C ARG A 134 -5.24 -2.85 0.13
N TYR A 135 -4.47 -2.59 1.18
CA TYR A 135 -3.90 -1.26 1.42
C TYR A 135 -2.43 -1.36 1.84
N ILE A 136 -1.69 -0.31 1.60
CA ILE A 136 -0.34 -0.07 2.11
C ILE A 136 -0.27 1.36 2.59
N ARG A 137 0.15 1.57 3.83
CA ARG A 137 0.50 2.88 4.36
C ARG A 137 2.00 2.92 4.63
N LEU A 138 2.68 3.90 4.07
CA LEU A 138 4.11 4.11 4.19
C LEU A 138 4.40 5.50 4.74
N GLU A 139 5.38 5.59 5.63
CA GLU A 139 6.00 6.86 5.98
C GLU A 139 7.07 7.26 4.96
N GLN A 140 7.51 8.50 5.04
CA GLN A 140 8.56 9.03 4.16
C GLN A 140 9.81 8.15 4.14
N GLU A 141 10.21 7.60 5.29
CA GLU A 141 11.37 6.70 5.39
C GLU A 141 11.13 5.40 4.63
N GLY A 142 9.96 4.81 4.73
CA GLY A 142 9.60 3.61 4.00
C GLY A 142 9.54 3.84 2.48
N ILE A 143 8.96 4.95 2.04
CA ILE A 143 8.98 5.34 0.62
C ILE A 143 10.42 5.52 0.14
N SER A 144 11.28 6.17 0.94
CA SER A 144 12.70 6.35 0.64
C SER A 144 13.43 5.01 0.52
N ALA A 145 13.26 4.13 1.50
CA ALA A 145 13.91 2.82 1.53
C ALA A 145 13.51 1.95 0.32
N LEU A 146 12.22 1.90 -0.01
CA LEU A 146 11.74 1.15 -1.17
C LEU A 146 12.26 1.74 -2.49
N ALA A 147 12.28 3.07 -2.63
CA ALA A 147 12.80 3.71 -3.82
C ALA A 147 14.32 3.52 -3.98
N ASP A 148 15.08 3.51 -2.88
CA ASP A 148 16.52 3.20 -2.91
C ASP A 148 16.80 1.74 -3.31
N GLN A 149 15.98 0.79 -2.85
CA GLN A 149 16.08 -0.61 -3.29
C GLN A 149 15.78 -0.78 -4.78
N LEU A 150 14.87 0.01 -5.34
CA LEU A 150 14.60 0.07 -6.76
C LEU A 150 15.74 0.77 -7.54
N GLY A 151 16.73 1.32 -6.84
CA GLY A 151 17.90 1.99 -7.40
C GLY A 151 17.65 3.42 -7.83
N GLY A 152 16.70 4.10 -7.19
CA GLY A 152 16.39 5.50 -7.47
C GLY A 152 15.85 5.75 -8.88
N LEU A 153 15.89 6.97 -9.34
CA LEU A 153 15.36 7.37 -10.65
C LEU A 153 16.28 8.40 -11.33
N ASP A 154 16.63 8.16 -12.58
CA ASP A 154 17.37 9.12 -13.39
C ASP A 154 16.39 10.05 -14.09
N VAL A 155 16.58 11.35 -13.91
CA VAL A 155 15.67 12.38 -14.43
C VAL A 155 16.41 13.55 -15.03
N THR A 156 15.76 14.21 -15.99
CA THR A 156 16.15 15.51 -16.49
C THR A 156 15.09 16.52 -16.06
N LEU A 157 15.51 17.54 -15.30
CA LEU A 157 14.64 18.61 -14.84
C LEU A 157 14.86 19.90 -15.62
N ASP A 158 13.77 20.53 -16.04
CA ASP A 158 13.83 21.77 -16.84
C ASP A 158 14.27 22.97 -16.00
N SER A 159 14.00 22.97 -14.71
CA SER A 159 14.29 24.05 -13.77
C SER A 159 14.63 23.53 -12.38
N SER A 160 15.38 24.36 -11.64
CA SER A 160 15.66 24.08 -10.22
C SER A 160 14.48 24.46 -9.35
N PHE A 161 14.17 23.64 -8.35
CA PHE A 161 13.13 23.87 -7.36
C PHE A 161 13.46 23.19 -6.03
N SER A 162 12.65 23.41 -5.01
CA SER A 162 12.75 22.72 -3.72
C SER A 162 11.44 22.04 -3.36
N ALA A 163 11.53 20.84 -2.77
CA ALA A 163 10.39 20.12 -2.21
C ALA A 163 10.76 19.64 -0.80
N GLY A 164 10.02 20.11 0.20
CA GLY A 164 10.38 19.89 1.60
C GLY A 164 11.77 20.48 1.94
N LYS A 165 12.67 19.60 2.38
CA LYS A 165 14.07 19.98 2.72
C LYS A 165 15.04 19.68 1.58
N GLU A 166 14.58 19.11 0.48
CA GLU A 166 15.41 18.70 -0.64
C GLU A 166 15.44 19.76 -1.73
N THR A 167 16.62 19.93 -2.34
CA THR A 167 16.83 20.83 -3.49
C THR A 167 17.08 19.99 -4.74
N PHE A 168 16.40 20.35 -5.81
CA PHE A 168 16.47 19.75 -7.14
C PHE A 168 17.07 20.76 -8.09
N LEU A 169 18.13 20.39 -8.78
CA LEU A 169 18.80 21.25 -9.75
C LEU A 169 18.25 21.00 -11.15
N ALA A 170 18.30 21.99 -12.03
CA ALA A 170 18.03 21.77 -13.44
C ALA A 170 19.09 20.85 -14.07
N GLY A 171 18.71 20.14 -15.11
CA GLY A 171 19.55 19.20 -15.85
C GLY A 171 19.39 17.76 -15.41
N GLU A 172 20.32 16.92 -15.87
CA GLU A 172 20.33 15.49 -15.56
C GLU A 172 20.79 15.25 -14.14
N GLN A 173 20.05 14.41 -13.41
CA GLN A 173 20.43 14.01 -12.07
C GLN A 173 19.81 12.67 -11.68
N HIS A 174 20.49 12.00 -10.76
CA HIS A 174 19.99 10.81 -10.10
C HIS A 174 19.25 11.19 -8.82
N LEU A 175 17.99 10.76 -8.69
CA LEU A 175 17.18 10.96 -7.50
C LEU A 175 17.27 9.71 -6.62
N SER A 176 17.89 9.86 -5.45
CA SER A 176 17.86 8.84 -4.39
C SER A 176 16.44 8.68 -3.84
N GLY A 177 16.19 7.61 -3.10
CA GLY A 177 14.90 7.36 -2.46
C GLY A 177 14.42 8.54 -1.60
N ARG A 178 15.33 9.19 -0.85
CA ARG A 178 15.00 10.38 -0.05
C ARG A 178 14.47 11.54 -0.90
N LYS A 179 15.09 11.81 -2.04
CA LYS A 179 14.62 12.83 -2.97
C LYS A 179 13.30 12.45 -3.62
N LEU A 180 13.14 11.17 -4.02
CA LEU A 180 11.89 10.67 -4.56
C LEU A 180 10.74 10.76 -3.55
N ALA A 181 10.98 10.37 -2.30
CA ALA A 181 9.98 10.52 -1.24
C ALA A 181 9.59 12.00 -1.03
N ALA A 182 10.55 12.91 -1.05
CA ALA A 182 10.28 14.35 -0.94
C ALA A 182 9.44 14.87 -2.12
N LEU A 183 9.68 14.38 -3.34
CA LEU A 183 8.88 14.74 -4.52
C LEU A 183 7.45 14.18 -4.44
N LEU A 184 7.31 12.90 -4.09
CA LEU A 184 6.01 12.24 -4.00
C LEU A 184 5.13 12.81 -2.88
N LEU A 185 5.75 13.32 -1.81
CA LEU A 185 5.06 13.95 -0.68
C LEU A 185 5.08 15.48 -0.76
N SER A 186 5.41 16.06 -1.95
CA SER A 186 5.49 17.50 -2.13
C SER A 186 4.14 18.18 -2.10
N GLN A 187 4.18 19.48 -1.82
CA GLN A 187 3.02 20.35 -1.82
C GLN A 187 3.23 21.49 -2.82
N THR A 188 2.13 21.94 -3.38
CA THR A 188 2.05 23.16 -4.18
C THR A 188 2.24 24.40 -3.30
N ALA A 189 2.39 25.57 -3.91
CA ALA A 189 2.62 26.83 -3.19
C ALA A 189 1.47 27.21 -2.23
N ASP A 190 0.27 26.72 -2.49
CA ASP A 190 -0.91 26.91 -1.63
C ASP A 190 -1.05 25.83 -0.53
N GLY A 191 -0.05 24.96 -0.37
CA GLY A 191 0.03 23.96 0.69
C GLY A 191 -0.74 22.67 0.41
N ARG A 192 -1.38 22.52 -0.74
CA ARG A 192 -2.06 21.29 -1.15
C ARG A 192 -1.09 20.27 -1.73
N SER A 193 -1.48 19.00 -1.72
CA SER A 193 -0.68 17.93 -2.32
C SER A 193 -0.46 18.17 -3.82
N ASP A 194 0.78 18.02 -4.28
CA ASP A 194 1.11 18.14 -5.70
C ASP A 194 0.80 16.83 -6.45
N CYS A 195 -0.50 16.60 -6.68
CA CYS A 195 -1.00 15.39 -7.32
C CYS A 195 -0.49 15.22 -8.77
N THR A 196 -0.16 16.31 -9.45
CA THR A 196 0.41 16.27 -10.80
C THR A 196 1.85 15.77 -10.76
N ALA A 197 2.65 16.25 -9.82
CA ALA A 197 4.01 15.72 -9.59
C ALA A 197 3.96 14.27 -9.14
N GLN A 198 3.03 13.91 -8.26
CA GLN A 198 2.83 12.51 -7.82
C GLN A 198 2.54 11.60 -8.99
N ALA A 199 1.64 11.96 -9.90
CA ALA A 199 1.32 11.17 -11.08
C ALA A 199 2.54 11.02 -12.00
N LYS A 200 3.20 12.12 -12.34
CA LYS A 200 4.38 12.12 -13.21
C LYS A 200 5.50 11.22 -12.69
N TRP A 201 5.88 11.41 -11.43
CA TRP A 201 7.02 10.68 -10.84
C TRP A 201 6.65 9.25 -10.44
N GLY A 202 5.41 9.02 -10.04
CA GLY A 202 4.89 7.69 -9.75
C GLY A 202 4.83 6.82 -11.00
N GLU A 203 4.31 7.34 -12.10
CA GLU A 203 4.27 6.66 -13.40
C GLU A 203 5.67 6.27 -13.85
N LYS A 204 6.59 7.25 -13.90
CA LYS A 204 7.98 7.02 -14.30
C LYS A 204 8.69 5.99 -13.40
N LEU A 205 8.50 6.07 -12.08
CA LEU A 205 9.11 5.13 -11.14
C LEU A 205 8.60 3.70 -11.36
N LEU A 206 7.29 3.52 -11.46
CA LEU A 206 6.71 2.19 -11.66
C LEU A 206 7.04 1.63 -13.06
N ASP A 207 7.00 2.46 -14.10
CA ASP A 207 7.32 2.03 -15.46
C ASP A 207 8.77 1.55 -15.57
N GLU A 208 9.73 2.30 -15.06
CA GLU A 208 11.15 1.97 -15.19
C GLU A 208 11.65 0.91 -14.19
N LYS A 209 11.04 0.83 -12.99
CA LYS A 209 11.64 0.10 -11.87
C LYS A 209 10.83 -1.10 -11.39
N LEU A 210 9.55 -1.23 -11.74
CA LEU A 210 8.73 -2.33 -11.22
C LEU A 210 9.24 -3.71 -11.67
N SER A 211 9.84 -3.81 -12.85
CA SER A 211 10.50 -5.05 -13.30
C SER A 211 11.67 -5.45 -12.39
N ARG A 212 12.38 -4.47 -11.81
CA ARG A 212 13.42 -4.73 -10.81
C ARG A 212 12.84 -5.24 -9.49
N ALA A 213 11.72 -4.69 -9.05
CA ALA A 213 11.04 -5.17 -7.83
C ALA A 213 10.69 -6.65 -7.93
N ALA A 214 10.28 -7.10 -9.11
CA ALA A 214 9.95 -8.51 -9.38
C ALA A 214 11.18 -9.44 -9.37
N GLY A 215 12.35 -8.91 -9.73
CA GLY A 215 13.61 -9.67 -9.78
C GLY A 215 14.48 -9.58 -8.53
N THR A 216 14.16 -8.66 -7.60
CA THR A 216 14.99 -8.39 -6.40
C THR A 216 14.53 -9.16 -5.16
N ASP A 217 13.88 -10.29 -5.31
CA ASP A 217 13.59 -11.22 -4.20
C ASP A 217 12.92 -10.61 -2.94
N SER A 218 12.96 -11.39 -1.88
CA SER A 218 12.40 -11.13 -0.56
C SER A 218 12.70 -9.74 0.01
N LEU A 219 13.82 -9.09 -0.38
CA LEU A 219 14.27 -7.85 0.25
C LEU A 219 13.34 -6.66 0.03
N PHE A 220 12.78 -6.47 -1.19
CA PHE A 220 11.81 -5.42 -1.45
C PHE A 220 10.54 -5.61 -0.60
N PHE A 221 10.07 -6.85 -0.54
CA PHE A 221 8.88 -7.18 0.24
C PHE A 221 9.17 -7.14 1.75
N ASP A 222 10.37 -7.56 2.17
CA ASP A 222 10.78 -7.44 3.57
C ASP A 222 10.78 -5.97 4.01
N THR A 223 11.34 -5.07 3.19
CA THR A 223 11.29 -3.63 3.45
C THR A 223 9.86 -3.08 3.45
N LEU A 224 9.01 -3.53 2.51
CA LEU A 224 7.62 -3.14 2.48
C LEU A 224 6.89 -3.51 3.79
N PHE A 225 7.14 -4.72 4.31
CA PHE A 225 6.54 -5.19 5.55
C PHE A 225 7.21 -4.61 6.80
N GLU A 226 8.48 -4.20 6.72
CA GLU A 226 9.19 -3.53 7.82
C GLU A 226 8.69 -2.09 8.03
N TYR A 227 8.53 -1.33 6.94
CA TYR A 227 8.18 0.08 6.99
C TYR A 227 6.70 0.36 6.71
N GLY A 228 5.93 -0.63 6.29
CA GLY A 228 4.54 -0.47 5.88
C GLY A 228 3.54 -1.04 6.88
N GLU A 229 2.46 -0.30 7.13
CA GLU A 229 1.23 -0.88 7.68
C GLU A 229 0.37 -1.37 6.52
N THR A 230 0.11 -2.68 6.45
CA THR A 230 -0.58 -3.27 5.30
C THR A 230 -1.37 -4.52 5.67
N ASN A 231 -2.43 -4.80 4.90
CA ASN A 231 -3.09 -6.10 4.87
C ASN A 231 -2.73 -6.93 3.62
N LEU A 232 -1.77 -6.43 2.82
CA LEU A 232 -1.18 -7.20 1.72
C LEU A 232 -0.44 -8.40 2.29
N THR A 233 -0.52 -9.55 1.63
CA THR A 233 0.17 -10.77 2.04
C THR A 233 1.30 -11.10 1.07
N ARG A 234 2.28 -11.88 1.54
CA ARG A 234 3.33 -12.42 0.64
C ARG A 234 2.73 -13.27 -0.49
N TYR A 235 1.61 -13.94 -0.22
CA TYR A 235 0.90 -14.73 -1.22
C TYR A 235 0.33 -13.87 -2.35
N ASP A 236 -0.25 -12.69 -2.03
CA ASP A 236 -0.75 -11.74 -3.03
C ASP A 236 0.36 -11.32 -4.02
N LEU A 237 1.59 -11.27 -3.56
CA LEU A 237 2.74 -10.88 -4.35
C LEU A 237 3.33 -12.05 -5.14
N LEU A 238 3.47 -13.22 -4.51
CA LEU A 238 4.00 -14.42 -5.15
C LEU A 238 3.16 -14.86 -6.35
N LEU A 239 1.84 -14.80 -6.24
CA LEU A 239 0.93 -15.11 -7.36
C LEU A 239 1.15 -14.23 -8.59
N ARG A 240 1.68 -13.02 -8.39
CA ARG A 240 1.87 -12.02 -9.46
C ARG A 240 3.32 -11.84 -9.89
N GLN A 241 4.26 -12.52 -9.22
CA GLN A 241 5.69 -12.36 -9.44
C GLN A 241 6.10 -12.77 -10.87
N GLU A 242 5.54 -13.85 -11.40
CA GLU A 242 5.82 -14.29 -12.77
C GLU A 242 5.37 -13.27 -13.80
N HIS A 243 4.21 -12.66 -13.59
CA HIS A 243 3.69 -11.59 -14.45
C HIS A 243 4.51 -10.30 -14.33
N PHE A 244 4.99 -9.95 -13.15
CA PHE A 244 5.88 -8.79 -12.98
C PHE A 244 7.21 -8.97 -13.72
N SER A 245 7.73 -10.18 -13.80
CA SER A 245 8.99 -10.48 -14.47
C SER A 245 8.82 -10.71 -15.98
N ALA A 246 7.74 -11.39 -16.40
CA ALA A 246 7.52 -11.77 -17.80
C ALA A 246 7.10 -10.60 -18.70
N THR A 247 6.40 -9.60 -18.14
CA THR A 247 5.78 -8.51 -18.91
C THR A 247 6.59 -7.22 -18.93
N ALA A 248 7.88 -7.26 -18.55
CA ALA A 248 8.75 -6.07 -18.51
C ALA A 248 8.86 -5.30 -19.83
N THR A 249 8.55 -5.93 -20.96
CA THR A 249 8.63 -5.35 -22.30
C THR A 249 7.32 -4.80 -22.86
N ASP A 250 6.18 -5.25 -22.32
CA ASP A 250 4.85 -4.95 -22.92
C ASP A 250 3.86 -4.34 -21.91
N ARG A 251 4.33 -4.06 -20.70
CA ARG A 251 3.47 -3.55 -19.63
C ARG A 251 3.19 -2.07 -19.82
N SER A 252 1.91 -1.70 -19.75
CA SER A 252 1.51 -0.30 -19.66
C SER A 252 1.32 0.11 -18.19
N VAL A 253 2.05 1.14 -17.77
CA VAL A 253 1.79 1.86 -16.52
C VAL A 253 1.11 3.18 -16.89
N ARG A 254 -0.01 3.47 -16.26
CA ARG A 254 -0.76 4.72 -16.49
C ARG A 254 -1.18 5.32 -15.16
N PHE A 255 -0.86 6.60 -15.00
CA PHE A 255 -1.38 7.41 -13.90
C PHE A 255 -2.43 8.41 -14.41
N THR A 256 -3.46 8.63 -13.63
CA THR A 256 -4.45 9.69 -13.84
C THR A 256 -4.65 10.44 -12.53
N VAL A 257 -5.01 11.72 -12.62
CA VAL A 257 -5.31 12.55 -11.44
C VAL A 257 -6.80 12.80 -11.40
N LEU A 258 -7.41 12.70 -10.23
CA LEU A 258 -8.78 13.17 -10.03
C LEU A 258 -8.77 14.71 -9.98
N PHE A 259 -9.41 15.33 -10.96
CA PHE A 259 -9.56 16.77 -11.02
C PHE A 259 -10.86 17.24 -10.40
N GLY A 260 -10.90 18.48 -9.97
CA GLY A 260 -12.09 19.11 -9.41
C GLY A 260 -11.90 20.61 -9.17
N THR A 261 -12.93 21.23 -8.65
CA THR A 261 -12.92 22.66 -8.27
C THR A 261 -12.67 22.76 -6.77
N TYR A 262 -11.64 23.49 -6.38
CA TYR A 262 -11.32 23.75 -4.98
C TYR A 262 -12.14 24.90 -4.43
N ASP A 263 -12.81 24.68 -3.31
CA ASP A 263 -13.52 25.68 -2.53
C ASP A 263 -12.68 26.08 -1.31
N ALA A 264 -12.11 27.28 -1.35
CA ALA A 264 -11.27 27.79 -0.29
C ALA A 264 -12.03 28.05 1.03
N SER A 265 -13.35 28.21 0.98
CA SER A 265 -14.18 28.41 2.19
C SER A 265 -14.40 27.09 2.95
N LEU A 266 -14.43 25.98 2.24
CA LEU A 266 -14.59 24.63 2.79
C LEU A 266 -13.24 23.91 2.98
N LEU A 267 -12.16 24.48 2.45
CA LEU A 267 -10.85 23.81 2.32
C LEU A 267 -10.96 22.43 1.67
N ALA A 268 -11.82 22.31 0.67
CA ALA A 268 -12.18 21.04 0.05
C ALA A 268 -12.30 21.17 -1.47
N MET A 269 -11.99 20.07 -2.17
CA MET A 269 -12.14 19.96 -3.61
C MET A 269 -13.42 19.20 -3.96
N GLN A 270 -14.33 19.84 -4.67
CA GLN A 270 -15.46 19.17 -5.30
C GLN A 270 -14.97 18.45 -6.56
N PRO A 271 -15.04 17.11 -6.65
CA PRO A 271 -14.56 16.38 -7.81
C PRO A 271 -15.38 16.72 -9.06
N ASP A 272 -14.70 16.90 -10.19
CA ASP A 272 -15.36 17.05 -11.48
C ASP A 272 -16.02 15.73 -11.90
N SER A 273 -17.27 15.82 -12.36
CA SER A 273 -18.05 14.63 -12.69
C SER A 273 -17.48 13.83 -13.86
N GLY A 274 -16.88 14.50 -14.85
CA GLY A 274 -16.24 13.86 -16.01
C GLY A 274 -14.97 13.11 -15.58
N SER A 275 -14.08 13.79 -14.85
CA SER A 275 -12.87 13.20 -14.30
C SER A 275 -13.18 12.01 -13.38
N LEU A 276 -14.16 12.14 -12.51
CA LEU A 276 -14.60 11.05 -11.64
C LEU A 276 -15.15 9.85 -12.41
N GLN A 277 -15.94 10.09 -13.47
CA GLN A 277 -16.47 9.02 -14.31
C GLN A 277 -15.38 8.29 -15.09
N GLU A 278 -14.37 8.99 -15.58
CA GLU A 278 -13.20 8.37 -16.22
C GLU A 278 -12.48 7.43 -15.26
N ILE A 279 -12.20 7.89 -14.04
CA ILE A 279 -11.58 7.06 -13.02
C ILE A 279 -12.47 5.86 -12.68
N LYS A 280 -13.77 6.06 -12.45
CA LYS A 280 -14.70 4.97 -12.19
C LYS A 280 -14.65 3.88 -13.28
N LYS A 281 -14.64 4.27 -14.54
CA LYS A 281 -14.53 3.30 -15.65
C LYS A 281 -13.26 2.47 -15.58
N LEU A 282 -12.12 3.06 -15.19
CA LEU A 282 -10.84 2.35 -15.08
C LEU A 282 -10.84 1.27 -13.99
N PHE A 283 -11.64 1.44 -12.93
CA PHE A 283 -11.63 0.53 -11.77
C PHE A 283 -12.86 -0.37 -11.67
N ILE A 284 -14.02 0.00 -12.26
CA ILE A 284 -15.26 -0.79 -12.19
C ILE A 284 -15.35 -1.79 -13.34
N THR A 285 -15.01 -1.37 -14.58
CA THR A 285 -15.15 -2.20 -15.78
C THR A 285 -14.31 -3.50 -15.71
N ARG A 286 -13.30 -3.55 -14.88
CA ARG A 286 -12.44 -4.71 -14.68
C ARG A 286 -13.07 -5.78 -13.77
N LYS A 287 -13.82 -5.41 -12.74
CA LYS A 287 -14.49 -6.38 -11.85
C LYS A 287 -15.63 -7.13 -12.56
N ASP A 288 -16.27 -6.53 -13.55
CA ASP A 288 -17.38 -7.15 -14.27
C ASP A 288 -16.89 -8.13 -15.36
N SER A 289 -15.70 -7.96 -15.92
CA SER A 289 -15.13 -8.88 -16.90
C SER A 289 -14.69 -10.21 -16.29
N GLY A 290 -14.17 -10.21 -15.06
CA GLY A 290 -13.81 -11.44 -14.35
C GLY A 290 -15.00 -12.29 -13.91
N ALA A 291 -16.16 -11.67 -13.67
CA ALA A 291 -17.38 -12.40 -13.29
C ALA A 291 -18.09 -13.07 -14.46
N GLN A 292 -17.84 -12.66 -15.71
CA GLN A 292 -18.46 -13.26 -16.91
C GLN A 292 -17.65 -14.43 -17.50
N SER A 293 -16.40 -14.61 -17.10
CA SER A 293 -15.55 -15.74 -17.53
C SER A 293 -15.74 -17.01 -16.67
N ALA A 294 -16.45 -16.90 -15.55
CA ALA A 294 -16.67 -18.02 -14.60
C ALA A 294 -18.10 -18.59 -14.61
N ALA A 295 -18.92 -18.28 -15.63
CA ALA A 295 -20.29 -18.78 -15.79
C ALA A 295 -20.42 -19.80 -16.93
#